data_d61f2673131f6dc0ededadffa8b475f6
#
_entry.id   d61f2673131f6dc0ededadffa8b475f6
#
_cell.length_a   1.000
_cell.length_b   1.000
_cell.length_c   1.000
_cell.angle_alpha   90.00
_cell.angle_beta   90.00
_cell.angle_gamma   90.00
#
_symmetry.space_group_name_H-M   'P 1'
#
loop_
_entity.id
_entity.type
_entity.pdbx_description
1 polymer ?
#
loop_
_entity_poly.entity_id
_entity_poly.type
_entity_poly.pdbx_seq_one_letter_code
_entity_poly.pdbx_strand_id
1 'polypeptide(L)'
;MGPARRSAKLTRVTKGKNKVSGAAEAAYLADAALADNFDSLLAQAREAEQAFRHAQAVGAPADEQYPLAQRLSAALTAAMRAAYAAERAEIGPRGYEDRIYRRQAKARPAVHALTDEAERLLTLRETYQLTGFPARPKTQALGVQVARLPSH
;
A
#
# COMPACT_ATOMS: atom_id res chain seq x y z
N MET A 1 20.48 33.59 -32.35
CA MET A 1 21.02 33.72 -31.00
C MET A 1 20.01 34.23 -29.97
N GLY A 2 19.15 35.15 -30.31
CA GLY A 2 18.12 35.63 -29.40
C GLY A 2 17.06 34.63 -28.97
N PRO A 3 16.53 33.74 -29.83
CA PRO A 3 15.46 32.79 -29.46
C PRO A 3 15.90 31.74 -28.43
N ALA A 4 17.13 31.26 -28.56
CA ALA A 4 17.63 30.21 -27.65
C ALA A 4 17.81 30.74 -26.21
N ARG A 5 18.28 31.99 -26.09
CA ARG A 5 18.44 32.63 -24.77
C ARG A 5 17.10 32.94 -24.12
N ARG A 6 16.11 33.35 -24.90
CA ARG A 6 14.75 33.61 -24.39
C ARG A 6 14.10 32.33 -23.89
N SER A 7 14.22 31.24 -24.61
CA SER A 7 13.71 29.94 -24.19
C SER A 7 14.33 29.50 -22.87
N ALA A 8 15.65 29.63 -22.73
CA ALA A 8 16.33 29.25 -21.49
C ALA A 8 15.87 30.11 -20.31
N LYS A 9 15.65 31.40 -20.50
CA LYS A 9 15.12 32.31 -19.48
C LYS A 9 13.71 31.95 -19.07
N LEU A 10 12.83 31.70 -20.02
CA LEU A 10 11.45 31.27 -19.74
C LEU A 10 11.40 29.96 -19.00
N THR A 11 12.18 29.00 -19.42
CA THR A 11 12.26 27.69 -18.76
C THR A 11 12.73 27.85 -17.31
N ARG A 12 13.71 28.71 -17.07
CA ARG A 12 14.24 28.97 -15.74
C ARG A 12 13.17 29.59 -14.82
N VAL A 13 12.45 30.58 -15.31
CA VAL A 13 11.38 31.28 -14.56
C VAL A 13 10.23 30.30 -14.25
N THR A 14 9.80 29.56 -15.23
CA THR A 14 8.73 28.56 -15.06
C THR A 14 9.15 27.50 -14.05
N LYS A 15 10.37 26.99 -14.16
CA LYS A 15 10.94 26.01 -13.25
C LYS A 15 11.04 26.56 -11.82
N GLY A 16 11.37 27.84 -11.66
CA GLY A 16 11.44 28.49 -10.35
C GLY A 16 10.09 28.56 -9.65
N LYS A 17 9.01 28.83 -10.39
CA LYS A 17 7.65 28.93 -9.84
C LYS A 17 7.07 27.58 -9.48
N ASN A 18 7.38 26.54 -10.26
CA ASN A 18 6.80 25.20 -10.10
C ASN A 18 7.80 24.20 -9.51
N LYS A 19 8.94 24.69 -9.06
CA LYS A 19 9.99 23.81 -8.55
C LYS A 19 9.58 23.20 -7.21
N VAL A 20 9.61 21.87 -7.17
CA VAL A 20 9.46 21.11 -5.94
C VAL A 20 10.84 20.76 -5.38
N SER A 21 10.90 20.45 -4.09
CA SER A 21 12.16 20.06 -3.45
C SER A 21 12.67 18.72 -3.99
N GLY A 22 13.96 18.47 -3.85
CA GLY A 22 14.55 17.18 -4.19
C GLY A 22 13.95 16.03 -3.38
N ALA A 23 13.59 16.30 -2.12
CA ALA A 23 12.94 15.31 -1.27
C ALA A 23 11.54 14.96 -1.79
N ALA A 24 10.75 15.94 -2.23
CA ALA A 24 9.43 15.70 -2.80
C ALA A 24 9.52 14.92 -4.11
N GLU A 25 10.48 15.26 -4.97
CA GLU A 25 10.71 14.54 -6.22
C GLU A 25 11.09 13.08 -5.96
N ALA A 26 12.00 12.84 -5.00
CA ALA A 26 12.42 11.48 -4.64
C ALA A 26 11.26 10.67 -4.08
N ALA A 27 10.43 11.26 -3.22
CA ALA A 27 9.26 10.60 -2.66
C ALA A 27 8.24 10.26 -3.76
N TYR A 28 8.02 11.18 -4.69
CA TYR A 28 7.16 10.94 -5.84
C TYR A 28 7.64 9.76 -6.69
N LEU A 29 8.92 9.70 -7.01
CA LEU A 29 9.48 8.61 -7.81
C LEU A 29 9.35 7.26 -7.10
N ALA A 30 9.58 7.23 -5.79
CA ALA A 30 9.40 6.03 -4.98
C ALA A 30 7.94 5.55 -5.00
N ASP A 31 6.99 6.47 -4.83
CA ASP A 31 5.56 6.15 -4.86
C ASP A 31 5.11 5.71 -6.25
N ALA A 32 5.61 6.35 -7.30
CA ALA A 32 5.29 5.96 -8.68
C ALA A 32 5.76 4.53 -8.97
N ALA A 33 6.95 4.16 -8.52
CA ALA A 33 7.47 2.80 -8.66
C ALA A 33 6.61 1.78 -7.91
N LEU A 34 6.17 2.12 -6.69
CA LEU A 34 5.28 1.26 -5.91
C LEU A 34 3.90 1.15 -6.56
N ALA A 35 3.39 2.24 -7.11
CA ALA A 35 2.11 2.27 -7.81
C ALA A 35 2.09 1.37 -9.05
N ASP A 36 3.22 1.23 -9.74
CA ASP A 36 3.33 0.34 -10.91
C ASP A 36 3.06 -1.13 -10.55
N ASN A 37 3.24 -1.50 -9.29
CA ASN A 37 3.00 -2.86 -8.81
C ASN A 37 1.61 -3.07 -8.23
N PHE A 38 0.75 -2.03 -8.22
CA PHE A 38 -0.54 -2.10 -7.55
C PHE A 38 -1.43 -3.21 -8.07
N ASP A 39 -1.59 -3.33 -9.39
CA ASP A 39 -2.46 -4.35 -9.98
C ASP A 39 -2.02 -5.77 -9.62
N SER A 40 -0.71 -6.01 -9.67
CA SER A 40 -0.13 -7.30 -9.27
C SER A 40 -0.35 -7.59 -7.79
N LEU A 41 -0.12 -6.60 -6.93
CA LEU A 41 -0.32 -6.74 -5.48
C LEU A 41 -1.79 -6.94 -5.14
N LEU A 42 -2.69 -6.27 -5.84
CA LEU A 42 -4.13 -6.46 -5.67
C LEU A 42 -4.56 -7.88 -6.05
N ALA A 43 -4.03 -8.40 -7.16
CA ALA A 43 -4.30 -9.77 -7.59
C ALA A 43 -3.81 -10.79 -6.55
N GLN A 44 -2.62 -10.58 -5.98
CA GLN A 44 -2.09 -11.41 -4.92
C GLN A 44 -2.97 -11.37 -3.65
N ALA A 45 -3.48 -10.19 -3.30
CA ALA A 45 -4.37 -10.05 -2.15
C ALA A 45 -5.69 -10.80 -2.38
N ARG A 46 -6.26 -10.73 -3.58
CA ARG A 46 -7.49 -11.46 -3.94
C ARG A 46 -7.27 -12.97 -3.87
N GLU A 47 -6.15 -13.44 -4.39
CA GLU A 47 -5.80 -14.85 -4.34
C GLU A 47 -5.62 -15.33 -2.89
N ALA A 48 -4.93 -14.56 -2.06
CA ALA A 48 -4.74 -14.87 -0.65
C ALA A 48 -6.07 -14.89 0.10
N GLU A 49 -6.98 -13.97 -0.20
CA GLU A 49 -8.33 -13.96 0.38
C GLU A 49 -9.12 -15.20 0.01
N GLN A 50 -9.10 -15.60 -1.25
CA GLN A 50 -9.79 -16.80 -1.70
C GLN A 50 -9.26 -18.04 -1.00
N ALA A 51 -7.94 -18.16 -0.86
CA ALA A 51 -7.32 -19.29 -0.18
C ALA A 51 -7.74 -19.36 1.30
N PHE A 52 -7.73 -18.21 1.99
CA PHE A 52 -8.13 -18.14 3.38
C PHE A 52 -9.62 -18.47 3.56
N ARG A 53 -10.49 -17.87 2.76
CA ARG A 53 -11.93 -18.14 2.82
C ARG A 53 -12.27 -19.59 2.48
N HIS A 54 -11.56 -20.19 1.54
CA HIS A 54 -11.73 -21.59 1.23
C HIS A 54 -11.39 -22.47 2.44
N ALA A 55 -10.26 -22.22 3.10
CA ALA A 55 -9.88 -22.95 4.30
C ALA A 55 -10.92 -22.83 5.41
N GLN A 56 -11.49 -21.64 5.60
CA GLN A 56 -12.59 -21.45 6.55
C GLN A 56 -13.84 -22.23 6.16
N ALA A 57 -14.21 -22.20 4.88
CA ALA A 57 -15.43 -22.86 4.37
C ALA A 57 -15.37 -24.38 4.54
N VAL A 58 -14.21 -24.98 4.37
CA VAL A 58 -14.04 -26.44 4.53
C VAL A 58 -13.75 -26.84 5.99
N GLY A 59 -13.71 -25.88 6.91
CA GLY A 59 -13.46 -26.16 8.31
C GLY A 59 -12.03 -26.60 8.61
N ALA A 60 -11.05 -26.10 7.86
CA ALA A 60 -9.66 -26.43 8.09
C ALA A 60 -9.24 -26.12 9.54
N PRO A 61 -8.30 -26.89 10.12
CA PRO A 61 -7.84 -26.62 11.48
C PRO A 61 -7.20 -25.21 11.62
N ALA A 62 -7.21 -24.69 12.83
CA ALA A 62 -6.69 -23.33 13.10
C ALA A 62 -5.22 -23.19 12.72
N ASP A 63 -4.42 -24.23 12.87
CA ASP A 63 -3.00 -24.24 12.50
C ASP A 63 -2.79 -24.18 10.97
N GLU A 64 -3.75 -24.63 10.18
CA GLU A 64 -3.74 -24.46 8.73
C GLU A 64 -4.28 -23.11 8.31
N GLN A 65 -5.29 -22.59 9.00
CA GLN A 65 -5.86 -21.26 8.71
C GLN A 65 -4.90 -20.13 9.04
N TYR A 66 -4.12 -20.25 10.11
CA TYR A 66 -3.27 -19.17 10.61
C TYR A 66 -2.22 -18.68 9.58
N PRO A 67 -1.45 -19.57 8.92
CA PRO A 67 -0.51 -19.12 7.89
C PRO A 67 -1.20 -18.43 6.70
N LEU A 68 -2.39 -18.89 6.33
CA LEU A 68 -3.17 -18.25 5.26
C LEU A 68 -3.67 -16.88 5.69
N ALA A 69 -4.06 -16.70 6.94
CA ALA A 69 -4.43 -15.41 7.51
C ALA A 69 -3.24 -14.43 7.52
N GLN A 70 -2.06 -14.91 7.90
CA GLN A 70 -0.85 -14.10 7.88
C GLN A 70 -0.50 -13.65 6.46
N ARG A 71 -0.59 -14.58 5.50
CA ARG A 71 -0.36 -14.28 4.08
C ARG A 71 -1.34 -13.24 3.57
N LEU A 72 -2.62 -13.37 3.91
CA LEU A 72 -3.66 -12.41 3.53
C LEU A 72 -3.39 -11.04 4.14
N SER A 73 -3.07 -10.98 5.42
CA SER A 73 -2.75 -9.71 6.09
C SER A 73 -1.58 -9.00 5.42
N ALA A 74 -0.51 -9.72 5.11
CA ALA A 74 0.65 -9.16 4.41
C ALA A 74 0.28 -8.68 3.00
N ALA A 75 -0.50 -9.47 2.26
CA ALA A 75 -0.91 -9.13 0.90
C ALA A 75 -1.83 -7.90 0.87
N LEU A 76 -2.78 -7.80 1.80
CA LEU A 76 -3.66 -6.63 1.93
C LEU A 76 -2.87 -5.38 2.31
N THR A 77 -1.90 -5.52 3.21
CA THR A 77 -1.03 -4.40 3.59
C THR A 77 -0.23 -3.89 2.40
N ALA A 78 0.36 -4.79 1.62
CA ALA A 78 1.14 -4.42 0.44
C ALA A 78 0.27 -3.73 -0.62
N ALA A 79 -0.91 -4.28 -0.91
CA ALA A 79 -1.85 -3.69 -1.87
C ALA A 79 -2.36 -2.32 -1.40
N MET A 80 -2.69 -2.18 -0.13
CA MET A 80 -3.13 -0.91 0.46
C MET A 80 -2.03 0.17 0.34
N ARG A 81 -0.80 -0.19 0.67
CA ARG A 81 0.33 0.75 0.56
C ARG A 81 0.55 1.19 -0.89
N ALA A 82 0.43 0.26 -1.83
CA ALA A 82 0.55 0.59 -3.25
C ALA A 82 -0.61 1.48 -3.73
N ALA A 83 -1.83 1.27 -3.23
CA ALA A 83 -2.98 2.10 -3.56
C ALA A 83 -2.79 3.54 -3.06
N TYR A 84 -2.33 3.72 -1.83
CA TYR A 84 -2.03 5.05 -1.31
C TYR A 84 -0.86 5.71 -2.05
N ALA A 85 0.15 4.93 -2.42
CA ALA A 85 1.26 5.43 -3.25
C ALA A 85 0.75 5.89 -4.62
N ALA A 86 -0.17 5.14 -5.22
CA ALA A 86 -0.80 5.52 -6.49
C ALA A 86 -1.59 6.82 -6.37
N GLU A 87 -2.32 7.00 -5.27
CA GLU A 87 -3.02 8.26 -4.99
C GLU A 87 -2.04 9.43 -4.94
N ARG A 88 -0.97 9.29 -4.16
CA ARG A 88 0.03 10.35 -4.03
C ARG A 88 0.75 10.64 -5.34
N ALA A 89 1.07 9.61 -6.12
CA ALA A 89 1.70 9.77 -7.42
C ALA A 89 0.77 10.45 -8.43
N GLU A 90 -0.53 10.13 -8.41
CA GLU A 90 -1.51 10.79 -9.28
C GLU A 90 -1.66 12.27 -8.94
N ILE A 91 -1.58 12.65 -7.67
CA ILE A 91 -1.56 14.05 -7.26
C ILE A 91 -0.31 14.74 -7.79
N GLY A 92 0.84 14.07 -7.74
CA GLY A 92 2.10 14.55 -8.26
C GLY A 92 3.03 15.13 -7.20
N PRO A 93 4.28 15.49 -7.58
CA PRO A 93 5.32 15.90 -6.64
C PRO A 93 4.95 17.07 -5.75
N ARG A 94 4.19 18.03 -6.28
CA ARG A 94 3.77 19.21 -5.51
C ARG A 94 2.94 18.84 -4.28
N GLY A 95 2.15 17.77 -4.35
CA GLY A 95 1.31 17.34 -3.24
C GLY A 95 2.07 16.89 -2.01
N TYR A 96 3.35 16.54 -2.15
CA TYR A 96 4.18 16.10 -1.02
C TYR A 96 4.56 17.21 -0.07
N GLU A 97 4.55 18.45 -0.53
CA GLU A 97 4.97 19.61 0.28
C GLU A 97 3.95 20.75 0.29
N ASP A 98 2.83 20.63 -0.42
CA ASP A 98 1.77 21.63 -0.46
C ASP A 98 0.44 21.00 -0.05
N ARG A 99 0.06 21.23 1.21
CA ARG A 99 -1.17 20.65 1.80
C ARG A 99 -2.43 21.14 1.10
N ILE A 100 -2.47 22.40 0.72
CA ILE A 100 -3.65 22.99 0.08
C ILE A 100 -3.81 22.37 -1.31
N TYR A 101 -2.72 22.32 -2.06
CA TYR A 101 -2.71 21.68 -3.38
C TYR A 101 -3.17 20.22 -3.29
N ARG A 102 -2.63 19.46 -2.35
CA ARG A 102 -3.00 18.05 -2.15
C ARG A 102 -4.49 17.89 -1.84
N ARG A 103 -5.02 18.72 -0.95
CA ARG A 103 -6.45 18.70 -0.60
C ARG A 103 -7.32 18.98 -1.82
N GLN A 104 -6.98 20.00 -2.61
CA GLN A 104 -7.73 20.33 -3.82
C GLN A 104 -7.63 19.20 -4.86
N ALA A 105 -6.45 18.62 -5.02
CA ALA A 105 -6.22 17.54 -5.97
C ALA A 105 -7.06 16.29 -5.66
N LYS A 106 -7.39 16.03 -4.40
CA LYS A 106 -8.23 14.89 -4.01
C LYS A 106 -9.65 14.95 -4.58
N ALA A 107 -10.12 16.11 -4.96
CA ALA A 107 -11.42 16.27 -5.62
C ALA A 107 -11.39 15.83 -7.09
N ARG A 108 -10.23 15.69 -7.71
CA ARG A 108 -10.15 15.23 -9.10
C ARG A 108 -10.63 13.78 -9.19
N PRO A 109 -11.45 13.42 -10.20
CA PRO A 109 -12.02 12.07 -10.31
C PRO A 109 -10.99 10.94 -10.28
N ALA A 110 -9.86 11.09 -10.97
CA ALA A 110 -8.81 10.08 -10.99
C ALA A 110 -8.19 9.86 -9.61
N VAL A 111 -7.95 10.92 -8.86
CA VAL A 111 -7.42 10.85 -7.49
C VAL A 111 -8.46 10.26 -6.54
N HIS A 112 -9.70 10.71 -6.65
CA HIS A 112 -10.81 10.24 -5.80
C HIS A 112 -11.00 8.72 -5.93
N ALA A 113 -10.96 8.19 -7.14
CA ALA A 113 -11.08 6.75 -7.38
C ALA A 113 -9.97 5.96 -6.69
N LEU A 114 -8.73 6.47 -6.70
CA LEU A 114 -7.61 5.84 -6.03
C LEU A 114 -7.72 5.93 -4.50
N THR A 115 -8.23 7.05 -3.99
CA THR A 115 -8.51 7.22 -2.57
C THR A 115 -9.53 6.19 -2.10
N ASP A 116 -10.64 6.05 -2.82
CA ASP A 116 -11.69 5.08 -2.50
C ASP A 116 -11.15 3.65 -2.47
N GLU A 117 -10.34 3.28 -3.45
CA GLU A 117 -9.74 1.95 -3.50
C GLU A 117 -8.80 1.71 -2.33
N ALA A 118 -7.97 2.69 -1.98
CA ALA A 118 -7.05 2.59 -0.85
C ALA A 118 -7.82 2.44 0.48
N GLU A 119 -8.87 3.23 0.67
CA GLU A 119 -9.70 3.16 1.87
C GLU A 119 -10.48 1.84 1.95
N ARG A 120 -10.93 1.33 0.82
CA ARG A 120 -11.59 0.02 0.75
C ARG A 120 -10.65 -1.08 1.22
N LEU A 121 -9.41 -1.07 0.76
CA LEU A 121 -8.39 -2.05 1.16
C LEU A 121 -8.02 -1.91 2.65
N LEU A 122 -7.91 -0.69 3.13
CA LEU A 122 -7.66 -0.42 4.56
C LEU A 122 -8.79 -0.99 5.42
N THR A 123 -10.03 -0.72 5.06
CA THR A 123 -11.21 -1.20 5.78
C THR A 123 -11.26 -2.74 5.76
N LEU A 124 -11.01 -3.33 4.61
CA LEU A 124 -11.00 -4.79 4.49
C LEU A 124 -9.93 -5.41 5.39
N ARG A 125 -8.73 -4.87 5.36
CA ARG A 125 -7.63 -5.32 6.22
C ARG A 125 -7.98 -5.22 7.70
N GLU A 126 -8.52 -4.10 8.13
CA GLU A 126 -8.90 -3.90 9.52
C GLU A 126 -10.04 -4.81 9.95
N THR A 127 -11.02 -5.04 9.08
CA THR A 127 -12.11 -5.97 9.35
C THR A 127 -11.59 -7.37 9.61
N TYR A 128 -10.66 -7.86 8.78
CA TYR A 128 -10.05 -9.17 8.99
C TYR A 128 -9.26 -9.21 10.30
N GLN A 129 -8.49 -8.18 10.61
CA GLN A 129 -7.68 -8.15 11.82
C GLN A 129 -8.52 -8.15 13.10
N LEU A 130 -9.67 -7.48 13.07
CA LEU A 130 -10.54 -7.37 14.25
C LEU A 130 -11.42 -8.61 14.45
N THR A 131 -11.95 -9.18 13.39
CA THR A 131 -13.01 -10.19 13.50
C THR A 131 -12.82 -11.40 12.62
N GLY A 132 -12.00 -11.35 11.59
CA GLY A 132 -11.90 -12.37 10.55
C GLY A 132 -10.77 -13.37 10.74
N PHE A 133 -9.69 -12.98 11.41
CA PHE A 133 -8.53 -13.85 11.55
C PHE A 133 -8.61 -14.72 12.80
N PRO A 134 -8.14 -15.97 12.71
CA PRO A 134 -8.09 -16.84 13.88
C PRO A 134 -7.04 -16.36 14.88
N ALA A 135 -7.24 -16.71 16.15
CA ALA A 135 -6.22 -16.47 17.16
C ALA A 135 -4.98 -17.31 16.87
N ARG A 136 -3.83 -16.83 17.35
CA ARG A 136 -2.57 -17.58 17.20
C ARG A 136 -2.70 -18.97 17.81
N PRO A 137 -2.30 -20.03 17.09
CA PRO A 137 -2.41 -21.38 17.60
C PRO A 137 -1.59 -21.59 18.87
N LYS A 138 -2.20 -22.19 19.87
CA LYS A 138 -1.54 -22.51 21.14
C LYS A 138 -0.44 -23.55 20.97
N THR A 139 -0.57 -24.41 19.98
CA THR A 139 0.39 -25.46 19.66
C THR A 139 1.80 -24.94 19.36
N GLN A 140 1.92 -23.75 18.78
CA GLN A 140 3.24 -23.15 18.54
C GLN A 140 3.93 -22.74 19.82
N ALA A 141 3.20 -22.23 20.81
CA ALA A 141 3.76 -21.89 22.11
C ALA A 141 4.17 -23.14 22.88
N LEU A 142 3.36 -24.23 22.81
CA LEU A 142 3.66 -25.50 23.45
C LEU A 142 4.85 -26.20 22.79
N GLY A 143 4.99 -26.11 21.47
CA GLY A 143 6.13 -26.67 20.76
C GLY A 143 7.45 -26.07 21.19
N VAL A 144 7.49 -24.78 21.47
CA VAL A 144 8.68 -24.11 21.98
C VAL A 144 9.01 -24.58 23.41
N GLN A 145 8.00 -24.79 24.24
CA GLN A 145 8.19 -25.30 25.59
C GLN A 145 8.68 -26.75 25.61
N VAL A 146 8.10 -27.60 24.76
CA VAL A 146 8.51 -29.00 24.63
C VAL A 146 9.95 -29.13 24.15
N ALA A 147 10.38 -28.24 23.26
CA ALA A 147 11.76 -28.21 22.76
C ALA A 147 12.78 -27.86 23.87
N ARG A 148 12.35 -27.23 24.95
CA ARG A 148 13.20 -26.91 26.11
C ARG A 148 13.29 -28.05 27.12
N LEU A 149 12.34 -28.96 27.13
CA LEU A 149 12.25 -30.03 28.12
C LEU A 149 13.28 -31.17 27.94
N PRO A 150 13.73 -31.51 26.75
CA PRO A 150 14.67 -32.64 26.59
C PRO A 150 16.12 -32.38 27.01
N SER A 151 16.41 -31.26 27.60
CA SER A 151 17.78 -30.98 28.02
C SER A 151 18.13 -31.58 29.39
N HIS A 152 17.37 -32.51 29.88
CA HIS A 152 17.68 -33.27 31.10
C HIS A 152 18.45 -34.53 30.74
#